data_31bc53323544e08d4ff2a641a25e1ce3
#
_entry.id   31bc53323544e08d4ff2a641a25e1ce3
#
_cell.length_a   1.000
_cell.length_b   1.000
_cell.length_c   1.000
_cell.angle_alpha   90.00
_cell.angle_beta   90.00
_cell.angle_gamma   90.00
#
_symmetry.space_group_name_H-M   'P 1'
#
loop_
_entity.id
_entity.type
_entity.pdbx_description
1 polymer ?
#
loop_
_entity_poly.entity_id
_entity_poly.type
_entity_poly.pdbx_seq_one_letter_code
_entity_poly.pdbx_strand_id
1 'polypeptide(L)' 'IINAHLVEKGELVMAPVKIGNGALIGGNSTVQPGCTIGEGAVIANRAVLPKWTDIPAGEVWGGVPAKCIRLADGTKPE' A
#
# COMPACT_ATOMS: atom_id res chain seq x y z
N ILE A 1 -5.37 -2.67 -8.88
CA ILE A 1 -6.71 -2.77 -8.26
C ILE A 1 -6.63 -2.31 -6.82
N ILE A 2 -7.48 -1.37 -6.47
CA ILE A 2 -7.62 -0.89 -5.09
C ILE A 2 -8.96 -1.36 -4.58
N ASN A 3 -8.97 -2.11 -3.48
CA ASN A 3 -10.18 -2.71 -2.94
C ASN A 3 -10.37 -2.29 -1.48
N ALA A 4 -11.54 -1.75 -1.15
CA ALA A 4 -11.86 -1.32 0.20
C ALA A 4 -12.83 -2.26 0.93
N HIS A 5 -13.16 -3.41 0.32
CA HIS A 5 -14.11 -4.35 0.92
C HIS A 5 -13.44 -5.68 1.22
N LEU A 6 -13.77 -6.27 2.34
CA LEU A 6 -13.32 -7.61 2.71
C LEU A 6 -14.47 -8.36 3.39
N VAL A 7 -14.33 -9.68 3.45
CA VAL A 7 -15.30 -10.52 4.15
C VAL A 7 -14.67 -11.00 5.45
N GLU A 8 -15.31 -10.68 6.56
CA GLU A 8 -14.90 -11.15 7.89
C GLU A 8 -16.08 -11.83 8.55
N LYS A 9 -15.87 -13.00 9.12
CA LYS A 9 -16.92 -13.74 9.84
C LYS A 9 -18.20 -13.89 9.01
N GLY A 10 -18.07 -14.06 7.70
CA GLY A 10 -19.22 -14.21 6.80
C GLY A 10 -19.92 -12.89 6.42
N GLU A 11 -19.43 -11.76 6.89
CA GLU A 11 -20.01 -10.45 6.57
C GLU A 11 -19.07 -9.63 5.70
N LEU A 12 -19.65 -8.85 4.78
CA LEU A 12 -18.89 -7.90 3.98
C LEU A 12 -18.60 -6.65 4.81
N VAL A 13 -17.34 -6.38 5.05
CA VAL A 13 -16.90 -5.27 5.89
C VAL A 13 -16.19 -4.23 5.04
N MET A 14 -16.48 -2.96 5.25
CA MET A 14 -15.76 -1.85 4.61
C MET A 14 -14.49 -1.57 5.40
N ALA A 15 -13.35 -1.68 4.73
CA ALA A 15 -12.06 -1.30 5.29
C ALA A 15 -11.37 -0.36 4.30
N PRO A 16 -11.64 0.95 4.38
CA PRO A 16 -11.18 1.91 3.38
C PRO A 16 -9.68 1.90 3.20
N VAL A 17 -9.25 2.11 1.97
CA VAL A 17 -7.85 2.39 1.64
C VAL A 17 -7.66 3.90 1.77
N LYS A 18 -6.67 4.33 2.55
CA LYS A 18 -6.34 5.74 2.73
C LYS A 18 -5.06 6.05 1.97
N ILE A 19 -5.12 7.04 1.10
CA ILE A 19 -4.00 7.41 0.25
C ILE A 19 -3.66 8.88 0.51
N GLY A 20 -2.44 9.13 0.97
CA GLY A 20 -1.97 10.48 1.25
C GLY A 20 -1.69 11.29 -0.01
N ASN A 21 -1.60 12.60 0.16
CA ASN A 21 -1.34 13.51 -0.95
C ASN A 21 -0.01 13.19 -1.62
N GLY A 22 0.01 13.25 -2.96
CA GLY A 22 1.24 13.03 -3.72
C GLY A 22 1.73 11.60 -3.77
N ALA A 23 1.00 10.65 -3.22
CA ALA A 23 1.38 9.24 -3.34
C ALA A 23 1.23 8.77 -4.78
N LEU A 24 2.16 7.92 -5.23
CA LEU A 24 2.13 7.34 -6.56
C LEU A 24 1.93 5.85 -6.45
N ILE A 25 0.95 5.32 -7.18
CA ILE A 25 0.68 3.88 -7.20
C ILE A 25 0.96 3.38 -8.60
N GLY A 26 1.95 2.51 -8.73
CA GLY A 26 2.36 1.96 -10.02
C GLY A 26 1.28 1.12 -10.69
N GLY A 27 1.42 0.94 -12.00
CA GLY A 27 0.44 0.20 -12.79
C GLY A 27 0.35 -1.27 -12.40
N ASN A 28 -0.85 -1.83 -12.51
CA ASN A 28 -1.15 -3.23 -12.22
C ASN A 28 -0.82 -3.63 -10.77
N SER A 29 -0.81 -2.66 -9.86
CA SER A 29 -0.66 -2.93 -8.44
C SER A 29 -2.01 -3.31 -7.83
N THR A 30 -1.96 -4.07 -6.76
CA THR A 30 -3.15 -4.46 -6.00
C THR A 30 -3.02 -3.93 -4.58
N VAL A 31 -4.02 -3.17 -4.14
CA VAL A 31 -4.06 -2.65 -2.76
C VAL A 31 -5.25 -3.28 -2.07
N GLN A 32 -4.97 -4.08 -1.06
CA GLN A 32 -6.01 -4.80 -0.31
C GLN A 32 -6.70 -3.87 0.69
N PRO A 33 -7.86 -4.27 1.23
CA PRO A 33 -8.60 -3.42 2.16
C PRO A 33 -7.81 -3.02 3.39
N GLY A 34 -8.07 -1.82 3.88
CA GLY A 34 -7.51 -1.32 5.12
C GLY A 34 -6.09 -0.78 5.03
N CYS A 35 -5.50 -0.76 3.83
CA CYS A 35 -4.15 -0.22 3.68
C CYS A 35 -4.13 1.29 3.86
N THR A 36 -3.03 1.80 4.40
CA THR A 36 -2.77 3.23 4.50
C THR A 36 -1.47 3.53 3.77
N ILE A 37 -1.54 4.44 2.81
CA ILE A 37 -0.38 4.84 2.01
C ILE A 37 -0.07 6.29 2.37
N GLY A 38 1.11 6.52 2.94
CA GLY A 38 1.50 7.83 3.44
C GLY A 38 1.74 8.86 2.33
N GLU A 39 1.76 10.12 2.72
CA GLU A 39 1.99 11.24 1.80
C GLU A 39 3.31 11.04 1.06
N GLY A 40 3.30 11.23 -0.26
CA GLY A 40 4.49 11.11 -1.09
C GLY A 40 5.07 9.70 -1.23
N ALA A 41 4.43 8.69 -0.68
CA ALA A 41 4.90 7.32 -0.82
C ALA A 41 4.76 6.85 -2.28
N VAL A 42 5.60 5.90 -2.67
CA VAL A 42 5.60 5.35 -4.02
C VAL A 42 5.44 3.84 -3.95
N ILE A 43 4.45 3.34 -4.68
CA ILE A 43 4.23 1.90 -4.82
C ILE A 43 4.68 1.50 -6.22
N ALA A 44 5.63 0.58 -6.31
CA ALA A 44 6.17 0.12 -7.59
C ALA A 44 5.10 -0.63 -8.39
N ASN A 45 5.33 -0.72 -9.71
CA ASN A 45 4.43 -1.47 -10.59
C ASN A 45 4.29 -2.91 -10.13
N ARG A 46 3.07 -3.45 -10.23
CA ARG A 46 2.73 -4.85 -9.92
C ARG A 46 2.98 -5.25 -8.47
N ALA A 47 3.03 -4.28 -7.57
CA ALA A 47 3.12 -4.57 -6.14
C ALA A 47 1.78 -5.08 -5.61
N VAL A 48 1.83 -5.90 -4.59
CA VAL A 48 0.64 -6.34 -3.87
C VAL A 48 0.78 -5.95 -2.42
N LEU A 49 -0.10 -5.06 -1.97
CA LEU A 49 -0.17 -4.63 -0.57
C LEU A 49 -1.22 -5.49 0.13
N PRO A 50 -0.80 -6.38 1.03
CA PRO A 50 -1.77 -7.17 1.81
C PRO A 50 -2.66 -6.28 2.66
N LYS A 51 -3.77 -6.84 3.16
CA LYS A 51 -4.69 -6.12 4.05
C LYS A 51 -3.93 -5.46 5.19
N TRP A 52 -4.36 -4.24 5.55
CA TRP A 52 -3.86 -3.51 6.71
C TRP A 52 -2.38 -3.09 6.59
N THR A 53 -1.82 -3.11 5.39
CA THR A 53 -0.45 -2.61 5.19
C THR A 53 -0.41 -1.11 5.44
N ASP A 54 0.55 -0.67 6.24
CA ASP A 54 0.77 0.74 6.53
C ASP A 54 2.10 1.16 5.92
N ILE A 55 2.04 2.07 4.96
CA ILE A 55 3.23 2.56 4.27
C ILE A 55 3.52 3.97 4.74
N PRO A 56 4.64 4.18 5.44
CA PRO A 56 5.01 5.51 5.91
C PRO A 56 5.21 6.51 4.77
N ALA A 57 5.04 7.80 5.09
CA ALA A 57 5.22 8.86 4.13
C ALA A 57 6.61 8.81 3.49
N GLY A 58 6.66 9.05 2.20
CA GLY A 58 7.93 9.17 1.44
C GLY A 58 8.64 7.87 1.14
N GLU A 59 8.18 6.73 1.63
CA GLU A 59 8.83 5.45 1.36
C GLU A 59 8.45 4.90 0.00
N VAL A 60 9.31 4.05 -0.56
CA VAL A 60 9.07 3.31 -1.79
C VAL A 60 8.90 1.84 -1.45
N TRP A 61 7.79 1.27 -1.86
CA TRP A 61 7.47 -0.14 -1.60
C TRP A 61 7.16 -0.86 -2.90
N GLY A 62 7.50 -2.15 -2.94
CA GLY A 62 7.22 -2.96 -4.12
C GLY A 62 7.35 -4.44 -3.84
N GLY A 63 6.96 -5.25 -4.82
CA GLY A 63 7.04 -6.71 -4.74
C GLY A 63 5.74 -7.37 -4.34
N VAL A 64 5.77 -8.71 -4.24
CA VAL A 64 4.61 -9.54 -3.89
C VAL A 64 5.05 -10.55 -2.81
N PRO A 65 4.64 -10.37 -1.55
CA PRO A 65 4.00 -9.20 -0.99
C PRO A 65 4.94 -7.99 -0.98
N ALA A 66 4.38 -6.80 -0.99
CA ALA A 66 5.18 -5.58 -1.05
C ALA A 66 5.99 -5.39 0.23
N LYS A 67 7.21 -4.90 0.04
CA LYS A 67 8.13 -4.59 1.12
C LYS A 67 8.81 -3.26 0.84
N CYS A 68 9.34 -2.63 1.87
CA CYS A 68 10.04 -1.37 1.71
C CYS A 68 11.31 -1.57 0.88
N ILE A 69 11.41 -0.80 -0.20
CA ILE A 69 12.58 -0.80 -1.07
C ILE A 69 13.52 0.34 -0.70
N ARG A 70 12.95 1.49 -0.34
CA ARG A 70 13.70 2.67 0.07
C ARG A 70 12.95 3.39 1.20
N LEU A 71 13.72 3.89 2.16
CA LEU A 71 13.19 4.73 3.23
C LEU A 71 12.94 6.15 2.70
N ALA A 72 12.24 6.96 3.51
CA ALA A 72 11.89 8.33 3.12
C ALA A 72 13.10 9.20 2.81
N ASP A 73 14.25 8.91 3.41
CA ASP A 73 15.49 9.63 3.16
C ASP A 73 16.27 9.14 1.95
N GLY A 74 15.74 8.14 1.22
CA GLY A 74 16.34 7.59 0.02
C GLY A 74 17.31 6.44 0.27
N THR A 75 17.58 6.09 1.53
CA THR A 75 18.46 4.97 1.86
C THR A 75 17.71 3.65 1.77
N LYS A 76 18.43 2.55 1.65
CA LYS A 76 17.83 1.22 1.64
C LYS A 76 17.57 0.76 3.07
N PRO A 77 16.45 0.07 3.32
CA PRO A 77 16.21 -0.54 4.62
C PRO A 77 17.20 -1.68 4.87
N GLU A 78 17.50 -1.90 6.11
CA GLU A 78 18.36 -3.01 6.52
C GLU A 78 17.64 -4.36 6.44
#